data_2a895b1eb9fcccef66ade09d08e68d88
#
_entry.id   2a895b1eb9fcccef66ade09d08e68d88
#
_cell.length_a   1.000
_cell.length_b   1.000
_cell.length_c   1.000
_cell.angle_alpha   90.00
_cell.angle_beta   90.00
_cell.angle_gamma   90.00
#
_symmetry.space_group_name_H-M   'P 1'
#
loop_
_entity.id
_entity.type
_entity.pdbx_description
1 polymer ?
#
loop_
_entity_poly.entity_id
_entity_poly.type
_entity_poly.pdbx_seq_one_letter_code
_entity_poly.pdbx_strand_id
1 'polypeptide(L)'
;MAQNNSPAVALRPPVDVMRPQAVDEIPQQSGTAENFQYSLKLDGFRALAFVLEDGRVFLQSRSKRDLSPEFPEIAAYLRENLPAGTVLDGELCAYRDGRLSFTDLLRSHADRARSGIPVSYVAFDILAVPGRDVRALPLKKRWELLGAALQDVGPPLQRVLATLDEETAHIWFRDMRAAGVEGIVAKELRSTYRAGGTRAWRKIRHADTTDGELLGVLGPLDRPQALLVRLPDDRNVKTSPRLTPTQSRQIGELVRDRLGQMTDHPEHGPVRMLTVPLLIELRQAAGRHETVRFVRMRNDG
;
A
#
# COMPACT_ATOMS: atom_id res chain seq x y z
N MET A 1 -1.30 42.40 -29.66
CA MET A 1 -1.01 40.96 -29.64
C MET A 1 -0.66 40.56 -28.23
N ALA A 2 -1.62 40.01 -27.49
CA ALA A 2 -1.35 39.48 -26.14
C ALA A 2 -0.52 38.20 -26.29
N GLN A 3 0.73 38.21 -25.82
CA GLN A 3 1.53 37.01 -25.70
C GLN A 3 0.78 36.06 -24.73
N ASN A 4 0.32 34.95 -25.29
CA ASN A 4 -0.30 33.87 -24.53
C ASN A 4 0.79 33.22 -23.67
N ASN A 5 1.01 33.77 -22.48
CA ASN A 5 2.01 33.31 -21.53
C ASN A 5 1.40 32.13 -20.72
N SER A 6 0.99 31.07 -21.43
CA SER A 6 0.60 29.83 -20.75
C SER A 6 1.81 29.31 -19.98
N PRO A 7 1.68 29.04 -18.70
CA PRO A 7 2.80 28.56 -17.92
C PRO A 7 3.31 27.24 -18.50
N ALA A 8 4.61 27.18 -18.79
CA ALA A 8 5.26 26.03 -19.39
C ALA A 8 5.03 24.77 -18.56
N VAL A 9 4.65 23.66 -19.21
CA VAL A 9 4.55 22.35 -18.56
C VAL A 9 5.96 21.82 -18.30
N ALA A 10 6.36 21.82 -17.04
CA ALA A 10 7.70 21.40 -16.61
C ALA A 10 7.88 19.87 -16.57
N LEU A 11 6.77 19.10 -16.54
CA LEU A 11 6.79 17.64 -16.48
C LEU A 11 5.71 17.07 -17.40
N ARG A 12 6.11 16.19 -18.33
CA ARG A 12 5.23 15.57 -19.32
C ARG A 12 5.16 14.05 -19.13
N PRO A 13 4.01 13.40 -19.47
CA PRO A 13 3.94 11.95 -19.47
C PRO A 13 4.81 11.35 -20.61
N PRO A 14 5.32 10.11 -20.45
CA PRO A 14 5.15 9.26 -19.28
C PRO A 14 6.20 9.51 -18.19
N VAL A 15 5.78 9.37 -16.92
CA VAL A 15 6.65 9.49 -15.76
C VAL A 15 6.63 8.18 -14.95
N ASP A 16 7.81 7.71 -14.54
CA ASP A 16 7.92 6.55 -13.66
C ASP A 16 7.59 6.93 -12.20
N VAL A 17 6.79 6.08 -11.54
CA VAL A 17 6.34 6.33 -10.18
C VAL A 17 7.32 5.82 -9.12
N MET A 18 7.40 6.51 -8.00
CA MET A 18 8.05 6.06 -6.77
C MET A 18 7.21 4.95 -6.12
N ARG A 19 7.83 3.84 -5.69
CA ARG A 19 7.14 2.67 -5.17
C ARG A 19 7.54 2.37 -3.74
N PRO A 20 6.59 2.31 -2.78
CA PRO A 20 6.89 2.00 -1.39
C PRO A 20 7.35 0.56 -1.22
N GLN A 21 8.31 0.35 -0.31
CA GLN A 21 8.70 -0.96 0.17
C GLN A 21 7.65 -1.50 1.14
N ALA A 22 7.35 -2.80 1.07
CA ALA A 22 6.52 -3.45 2.08
C ALA A 22 7.33 -3.67 3.37
N VAL A 23 6.71 -3.35 4.50
CA VAL A 23 7.23 -3.62 5.85
C VAL A 23 6.11 -4.19 6.72
N ASP A 24 6.48 -4.87 7.80
CA ASP A 24 5.51 -5.57 8.66
C ASP A 24 4.91 -4.67 9.74
N GLU A 25 5.62 -3.58 10.12
CA GLU A 25 5.23 -2.68 11.20
C GLU A 25 5.25 -1.22 10.76
N ILE A 26 4.43 -0.39 11.39
CA ILE A 26 4.46 1.06 11.20
C ILE A 26 5.79 1.58 11.73
N PRO A 27 6.62 2.26 10.88
CA PRO A 27 7.88 2.82 11.34
C PRO A 27 7.65 3.86 12.44
N GLN A 28 8.45 3.77 13.49
CA GLN A 28 8.39 4.70 14.61
C GLN A 28 9.07 6.03 14.27
N GLN A 29 8.60 7.11 14.88
CA GLN A 29 9.30 8.38 14.90
C GLN A 29 10.60 8.24 15.71
N SER A 30 11.71 8.83 15.24
CA SER A 30 13.00 8.76 15.95
C SER A 30 13.18 9.97 16.86
N GLY A 31 13.14 9.75 18.17
CA GLY A 31 13.30 10.81 19.17
C GLY A 31 12.16 11.84 19.09
N THR A 32 12.50 13.12 19.25
CA THR A 32 11.53 14.23 19.18
C THR A 32 11.35 14.78 17.76
N ALA A 33 12.02 14.20 16.76
CA ALA A 33 11.97 14.66 15.37
C ALA A 33 10.86 13.96 14.59
N GLU A 34 10.02 14.73 13.91
CA GLU A 34 9.09 14.21 12.91
C GLU A 34 9.87 13.75 11.68
N ASN A 35 10.01 12.43 11.52
CA ASN A 35 10.73 11.84 10.40
C ASN A 35 9.79 11.31 9.33
N PHE A 36 8.59 10.86 9.74
CA PHE A 36 7.59 10.25 8.87
C PHE A 36 6.28 11.03 8.85
N GLN A 37 5.69 11.10 7.67
CA GLN A 37 4.28 11.37 7.47
C GLN A 37 3.60 10.02 7.22
N TYR A 38 2.52 9.76 7.94
CA TYR A 38 1.68 8.58 7.77
C TYR A 38 0.42 8.97 7.01
N SER A 39 0.07 8.24 5.98
CA SER A 39 -1.16 8.44 5.19
C SER A 39 -1.91 7.14 5.02
N LEU A 40 -3.23 7.24 4.81
CA LEU A 40 -4.04 6.08 4.49
C LEU A 40 -3.56 5.43 3.19
N LYS A 41 -3.46 4.11 3.19
CA LYS A 41 -3.27 3.33 1.98
C LYS A 41 -4.64 2.92 1.45
N LEU A 42 -5.06 3.63 0.42
CA LEU A 42 -6.32 3.37 -0.25
C LEU A 42 -6.18 2.19 -1.22
N ASP A 43 -7.28 1.52 -1.49
CA ASP A 43 -7.38 0.47 -2.50
C ASP A 43 -8.09 1.01 -3.74
N GLY A 44 -7.30 1.23 -4.80
CA GLY A 44 -7.78 1.85 -6.01
C GLY A 44 -6.84 1.69 -7.21
N PHE A 45 -6.98 2.56 -8.20
CA PHE A 45 -6.03 2.67 -9.31
C PHE A 45 -5.14 3.88 -9.12
N ARG A 46 -3.86 3.64 -8.86
CA ARG A 46 -2.89 4.72 -8.85
C ARG A 46 -2.80 5.38 -10.21
N ALA A 47 -2.93 6.70 -10.22
CA ALA A 47 -2.80 7.51 -11.41
C ALA A 47 -1.96 8.77 -11.16
N LEU A 48 -1.04 9.08 -12.09
CA LEU A 48 -0.49 10.42 -12.20
C LEU A 48 -1.44 11.26 -13.06
N ALA A 49 -1.92 12.36 -12.51
CA ALA A 49 -2.80 13.29 -13.21
C ALA A 49 -1.99 14.47 -13.76
N PHE A 50 -1.92 14.58 -15.07
CA PHE A 50 -1.25 15.68 -15.76
C PHE A 50 -2.30 16.63 -16.35
N VAL A 51 -2.27 17.90 -15.93
CA VAL A 51 -3.06 18.96 -16.57
C VAL A 51 -2.18 19.62 -17.63
N LEU A 52 -2.48 19.36 -18.92
CA LEU A 52 -1.66 19.78 -20.05
C LEU A 52 -2.00 21.20 -20.50
N GLU A 53 -1.11 21.83 -21.27
CA GLU A 53 -1.26 23.21 -21.80
C GLU A 53 -2.47 23.38 -22.69
N ASP A 54 -2.84 22.34 -23.43
CA ASP A 54 -4.00 22.33 -24.35
C ASP A 54 -5.34 22.06 -23.64
N GLY A 55 -5.34 22.05 -22.31
CA GLY A 55 -6.51 21.77 -21.49
C GLY A 55 -6.89 20.30 -21.39
N ARG A 56 -6.14 19.39 -21.99
CA ARG A 56 -6.34 17.95 -21.78
C ARG A 56 -5.81 17.53 -20.43
N VAL A 57 -6.47 16.55 -19.82
CA VAL A 57 -5.97 15.86 -18.65
C VAL A 57 -5.59 14.44 -19.05
N PHE A 58 -4.39 14.01 -18.69
CA PHE A 58 -3.88 12.67 -18.91
C PHE A 58 -3.73 11.96 -17.57
N LEU A 59 -4.51 10.91 -17.35
CA LEU A 59 -4.45 10.09 -16.15
C LEU A 59 -3.58 8.85 -16.42
N GLN A 60 -2.31 8.94 -16.07
CA GLN A 60 -1.34 7.88 -16.32
C GLN A 60 -1.39 6.80 -15.24
N SER A 61 -1.71 5.57 -15.61
CA SER A 61 -1.61 4.41 -14.71
C SER A 61 -0.15 4.07 -14.36
N ARG A 62 0.04 3.21 -13.38
CA ARG A 62 1.37 2.68 -13.04
C ARG A 62 2.09 2.00 -14.23
N SER A 63 1.34 1.36 -15.14
CA SER A 63 1.86 0.76 -16.38
C SER A 63 1.94 1.75 -17.55
N LYS A 64 1.75 3.04 -17.31
CA LYS A 64 1.78 4.13 -18.28
C LYS A 64 0.60 4.14 -19.29
N ARG A 65 -0.46 3.39 -19.01
CA ARG A 65 -1.70 3.40 -19.78
C ARG A 65 -2.49 4.67 -19.46
N ASP A 66 -3.18 5.23 -20.44
CA ASP A 66 -4.14 6.33 -20.24
C ASP A 66 -5.43 5.81 -19.64
N LEU A 67 -5.80 6.34 -18.48
CA LEU A 67 -7.06 6.06 -17.78
C LEU A 67 -8.11 7.15 -17.99
N SER A 68 -7.78 8.25 -18.67
CA SER A 68 -8.69 9.39 -18.84
C SER A 68 -10.01 9.01 -19.53
N PRO A 69 -10.02 8.10 -20.54
CA PRO A 69 -11.27 7.65 -21.14
C PRO A 69 -12.16 6.83 -20.21
N GLU A 70 -11.58 6.19 -19.20
CA GLU A 70 -12.31 5.37 -18.23
C GLU A 70 -12.87 6.19 -17.06
N PHE A 71 -12.28 7.38 -16.80
CA PHE A 71 -12.64 8.30 -15.74
C PHE A 71 -12.82 9.73 -16.24
N PRO A 72 -13.69 9.95 -17.26
CA PRO A 72 -13.86 11.27 -17.90
C PRO A 72 -14.36 12.33 -16.93
N GLU A 73 -15.16 11.95 -15.94
CA GLU A 73 -15.68 12.82 -14.88
C GLU A 73 -14.54 13.39 -14.03
N ILE A 74 -13.55 12.58 -13.70
CA ILE A 74 -12.36 13.03 -12.95
C ILE A 74 -11.46 13.91 -13.82
N ALA A 75 -11.24 13.51 -15.08
CA ALA A 75 -10.45 14.31 -16.01
C ALA A 75 -11.05 15.71 -16.25
N ALA A 76 -12.38 15.80 -16.40
CA ALA A 76 -13.09 17.07 -16.51
C ALA A 76 -12.93 17.92 -15.26
N TYR A 77 -13.14 17.35 -14.09
CA TYR A 77 -13.02 18.06 -12.81
C TYR A 77 -11.60 18.60 -12.57
N LEU A 78 -10.58 17.78 -12.83
CA LEU A 78 -9.17 18.20 -12.71
C LEU A 78 -8.83 19.36 -13.65
N ARG A 79 -9.33 19.33 -14.89
CA ARG A 79 -9.15 20.41 -15.88
C ARG A 79 -9.75 21.73 -15.41
N GLU A 80 -10.91 21.69 -14.78
CA GLU A 80 -11.66 22.87 -14.35
C GLU A 80 -11.07 23.50 -13.07
N ASN A 81 -10.44 22.71 -12.22
CA ASN A 81 -10.02 23.13 -10.88
C ASN A 81 -8.52 23.25 -10.69
N LEU A 82 -7.70 22.80 -11.65
CA LEU A 82 -6.24 22.89 -11.55
C LEU A 82 -5.63 23.62 -12.75
N PRO A 83 -4.63 24.46 -12.53
CA PRO A 83 -3.94 25.14 -13.62
C PRO A 83 -3.09 24.17 -14.45
N ALA A 84 -2.93 24.48 -15.73
CA ALA A 84 -2.02 23.77 -16.64
C ALA A 84 -0.59 23.72 -16.06
N GLY A 85 0.09 22.59 -16.25
CA GLY A 85 1.41 22.32 -15.66
C GLY A 85 1.37 21.68 -14.29
N THR A 86 0.19 21.49 -13.69
CA THR A 86 0.05 20.71 -12.44
C THR A 86 0.15 19.22 -12.72
N VAL A 87 0.95 18.51 -11.93
CA VAL A 87 1.06 17.05 -11.96
C VAL A 87 0.90 16.49 -10.56
N LEU A 88 -0.16 15.72 -10.34
CA LEU A 88 -0.46 15.06 -9.07
C LEU A 88 -0.15 13.56 -9.15
N ASP A 89 0.22 12.98 -8.00
CA ASP A 89 0.26 11.53 -7.79
C ASP A 89 -0.83 11.15 -6.79
N GLY A 90 -1.75 10.29 -7.20
CA GLY A 90 -2.93 9.97 -6.41
C GLY A 90 -3.50 8.59 -6.72
N GLU A 91 -4.63 8.32 -6.09
CA GLU A 91 -5.40 7.08 -6.24
C GLU A 91 -6.82 7.42 -6.70
N LEU A 92 -7.28 6.75 -7.76
CA LEU A 92 -8.68 6.74 -8.16
C LEU A 92 -9.40 5.73 -7.27
N CYS A 93 -10.42 6.19 -6.54
CA CYS A 93 -11.18 5.39 -5.59
C CYS A 93 -12.67 5.44 -5.89
N ALA A 94 -13.35 4.30 -5.91
CA ALA A 94 -14.80 4.24 -5.92
C ALA A 94 -15.34 3.96 -4.52
N TYR A 95 -16.54 4.43 -4.25
CA TYR A 95 -17.19 4.27 -2.96
C TYR A 95 -18.56 3.62 -3.14
N ARG A 96 -18.88 2.67 -2.25
CA ARG A 96 -20.21 2.08 -2.12
C ARG A 96 -20.57 1.99 -0.64
N ASP A 97 -21.72 2.53 -0.29
CA ASP A 97 -22.25 2.51 1.07
C ASP A 97 -21.24 3.04 2.11
N GLY A 98 -20.53 4.13 1.75
CA GLY A 98 -19.52 4.76 2.60
C GLY A 98 -18.18 4.02 2.71
N ARG A 99 -17.96 2.96 1.91
CA ARG A 99 -16.72 2.14 1.92
C ARG A 99 -16.01 2.20 0.58
N LEU A 100 -14.68 2.08 0.60
CA LEU A 100 -13.91 1.86 -0.62
C LEU A 100 -14.30 0.53 -1.28
N SER A 101 -14.50 0.57 -2.60
CA SER A 101 -14.90 -0.59 -3.41
C SER A 101 -14.05 -0.69 -4.67
N PHE A 102 -12.99 -1.50 -4.61
CA PHE A 102 -12.12 -1.73 -5.77
C PHE A 102 -12.86 -2.38 -6.94
N THR A 103 -13.80 -3.29 -6.66
CA THR A 103 -14.58 -3.98 -7.69
C THR A 103 -15.45 -3.02 -8.50
N ASP A 104 -15.89 -1.92 -7.91
CA ASP A 104 -16.67 -0.90 -8.61
C ASP A 104 -15.83 -0.04 -9.55
N LEU A 105 -14.52 0.10 -9.32
CA LEU A 105 -13.61 0.73 -10.27
C LEU A 105 -13.43 -0.07 -11.57
N LEU A 106 -13.60 -1.39 -11.52
CA LEU A 106 -13.48 -2.27 -12.68
C LEU A 106 -14.67 -2.15 -13.64
N ARG A 107 -15.78 -1.54 -13.20
CA ARG A 107 -16.96 -1.30 -14.04
C ARG A 107 -16.68 -0.20 -15.05
N SER A 108 -17.40 -0.24 -16.17
CA SER A 108 -17.36 0.86 -17.14
C SER A 108 -17.86 2.18 -16.52
N HIS A 109 -17.44 3.32 -17.08
CA HIS A 109 -17.97 4.62 -16.67
C HIS A 109 -19.51 4.67 -16.70
N ALA A 110 -20.10 4.16 -17.80
CA ALA A 110 -21.56 4.11 -17.95
C ALA A 110 -22.26 3.27 -16.87
N ASP A 111 -21.64 2.14 -16.46
CA ASP A 111 -22.20 1.29 -15.39
C ASP A 111 -22.08 1.94 -14.02
N ARG A 112 -20.96 2.61 -13.74
CA ARG A 112 -20.79 3.39 -12.50
C ARG A 112 -21.82 4.51 -12.43
N ALA A 113 -21.98 5.28 -13.51
CA ALA A 113 -22.94 6.37 -13.59
C ALA A 113 -24.38 5.89 -13.37
N ARG A 114 -24.79 4.80 -14.05
CA ARG A 114 -26.14 4.22 -13.87
C ARG A 114 -26.39 3.69 -12.46
N SER A 115 -25.34 3.21 -11.80
CA SER A 115 -25.44 2.64 -10.45
C SER A 115 -25.21 3.69 -9.35
N GLY A 116 -24.99 4.97 -9.70
CA GLY A 116 -24.74 6.04 -8.74
C GLY A 116 -23.46 5.83 -7.92
N ILE A 117 -22.43 5.19 -8.51
CA ILE A 117 -21.19 4.90 -7.83
C ILE A 117 -20.23 6.10 -7.98
N PRO A 118 -19.98 6.88 -6.91
CA PRO A 118 -19.05 8.00 -6.96
C PRO A 118 -17.63 7.51 -7.06
N VAL A 119 -16.83 8.23 -7.87
CA VAL A 119 -15.38 8.07 -7.96
C VAL A 119 -14.72 9.35 -7.49
N SER A 120 -13.62 9.24 -6.75
CA SER A 120 -12.77 10.37 -6.35
C SER A 120 -11.33 10.14 -6.78
N TYR A 121 -10.62 11.22 -7.03
CA TYR A 121 -9.18 11.24 -7.13
C TYR A 121 -8.58 11.75 -5.82
N VAL A 122 -7.87 10.89 -5.10
CA VAL A 122 -7.29 11.19 -3.80
C VAL A 122 -5.79 11.40 -3.96
N ALA A 123 -5.35 12.66 -4.01
CA ALA A 123 -3.96 13.04 -4.21
C ALA A 123 -3.13 12.84 -2.93
N PHE A 124 -1.96 12.23 -3.07
CA PHE A 124 -1.04 12.00 -1.96
C PHE A 124 0.38 12.55 -2.21
N ASP A 125 0.64 13.12 -3.39
CA ASP A 125 1.86 13.87 -3.70
C ASP A 125 1.62 14.82 -4.88
N ILE A 126 2.50 15.82 -5.04
CA ILE A 126 2.55 16.72 -6.19
C ILE A 126 3.94 16.66 -6.80
N LEU A 127 4.01 16.49 -8.12
CA LEU A 127 5.26 16.30 -8.85
C LEU A 127 5.67 17.54 -9.66
N ALA A 128 4.69 18.33 -10.07
CA ALA A 128 4.92 19.62 -10.72
C ALA A 128 3.81 20.62 -10.39
N VAL A 129 4.19 21.88 -10.33
CA VAL A 129 3.31 23.05 -10.34
C VAL A 129 3.56 23.81 -11.64
N PRO A 130 2.71 24.77 -12.06
CA PRO A 130 2.92 25.54 -13.28
C PRO A 130 4.37 26.04 -13.41
N GLY A 131 5.02 25.66 -14.51
CA GLY A 131 6.40 26.06 -14.84
C GLY A 131 7.52 25.40 -14.02
N ARG A 132 7.22 24.49 -13.07
CA ARG A 132 8.25 23.93 -12.18
C ARG A 132 8.03 22.46 -11.85
N ASP A 133 9.06 21.63 -12.12
CA ASP A 133 9.18 20.27 -11.57
C ASP A 133 9.64 20.36 -10.10
N VAL A 134 8.86 19.76 -9.21
CA VAL A 134 9.11 19.81 -7.75
C VAL A 134 9.55 18.47 -7.15
N ARG A 135 9.80 17.45 -7.98
CA ARG A 135 10.21 16.12 -7.52
C ARG A 135 11.50 16.11 -6.71
N ALA A 136 12.41 17.05 -6.98
CA ALA A 136 13.66 17.21 -6.24
C ALA A 136 13.49 17.85 -4.84
N LEU A 137 12.32 18.41 -4.53
CA LEU A 137 12.03 18.95 -3.21
C LEU A 137 11.77 17.83 -2.20
N PRO A 138 12.06 18.07 -0.90
CA PRO A 138 11.63 17.18 0.18
C PRO A 138 10.10 16.99 0.19
N LEU A 139 9.63 15.81 0.62
CA LEU A 139 8.19 15.52 0.74
C LEU A 139 7.44 16.61 1.54
N LYS A 140 8.03 17.11 2.64
CA LYS A 140 7.42 18.19 3.45
C LYS A 140 7.03 19.39 2.57
N LYS A 141 7.92 19.80 1.66
CA LYS A 141 7.66 20.93 0.76
C LYS A 141 6.65 20.59 -0.34
N ARG A 142 6.70 19.38 -0.89
CA ARG A 142 5.69 18.94 -1.87
C ARG A 142 4.31 18.83 -1.22
N TRP A 143 4.24 18.41 0.05
CA TRP A 143 2.99 18.33 0.81
C TRP A 143 2.36 19.72 1.09
N GLU A 144 3.20 20.72 1.38
CA GLU A 144 2.77 22.12 1.49
C GLU A 144 2.20 22.62 0.13
N LEU A 145 2.91 22.37 -0.97
CA LEU A 145 2.45 22.72 -2.32
C LEU A 145 1.16 22.01 -2.73
N LEU A 146 1.02 20.72 -2.39
CA LEU A 146 -0.22 19.98 -2.61
C LEU A 146 -1.39 20.58 -1.81
N GLY A 147 -1.14 20.98 -0.56
CA GLY A 147 -2.13 21.67 0.26
C GLY A 147 -2.59 22.99 -0.36
N ALA A 148 -1.65 23.79 -0.84
CA ALA A 148 -1.95 25.05 -1.49
C ALA A 148 -2.71 24.85 -2.83
N ALA A 149 -2.33 23.86 -3.63
CA ALA A 149 -2.98 23.55 -4.89
C ALA A 149 -4.43 23.06 -4.73
N LEU A 150 -4.77 22.48 -3.57
CA LEU A 150 -6.10 21.91 -3.30
C LEU A 150 -6.87 22.68 -2.21
N GLN A 151 -6.44 23.90 -1.85
CA GLN A 151 -7.03 24.67 -0.74
C GLN A 151 -8.52 24.93 -0.93
N ASP A 152 -8.92 25.31 -2.16
CA ASP A 152 -10.29 25.69 -2.51
C ASP A 152 -10.99 24.61 -3.36
N VAL A 153 -10.43 23.38 -3.38
CA VAL A 153 -10.94 22.26 -4.16
C VAL A 153 -11.54 21.21 -3.24
N GLY A 154 -12.74 20.75 -3.58
CA GLY A 154 -13.46 19.70 -2.86
C GLY A 154 -13.62 18.42 -3.66
N PRO A 155 -14.41 17.44 -3.16
CA PRO A 155 -14.72 16.23 -3.90
C PRO A 155 -15.29 16.53 -5.30
N PRO A 156 -14.92 15.72 -6.30
CA PRO A 156 -14.26 14.43 -6.24
C PRO A 156 -12.72 14.48 -6.20
N LEU A 157 -12.10 15.65 -6.09
CA LEU A 157 -10.64 15.81 -5.90
C LEU A 157 -10.36 16.19 -4.44
N GLN A 158 -9.50 15.42 -3.78
CA GLN A 158 -9.15 15.69 -2.38
C GLN A 158 -7.75 15.19 -2.05
N ARG A 159 -7.19 15.72 -0.97
CA ARG A 159 -5.91 15.26 -0.42
C ARG A 159 -6.15 14.04 0.47
N VAL A 160 -5.25 13.06 0.42
CA VAL A 160 -5.30 11.90 1.32
C VAL A 160 -5.19 12.35 2.78
N LEU A 161 -5.91 11.68 3.67
CA LEU A 161 -5.72 11.89 5.11
C LEU A 161 -4.31 11.47 5.50
N ALA A 162 -3.60 12.39 6.16
CA ALA A 162 -2.24 12.16 6.63
C ALA A 162 -2.01 12.81 8.00
N THR A 163 -1.13 12.22 8.79
CA THR A 163 -0.74 12.69 10.11
C THR A 163 0.77 12.57 10.31
N LEU A 164 1.33 13.35 11.24
CA LEU A 164 2.70 13.21 11.74
C LEU A 164 2.73 12.43 13.06
N ASP A 165 1.57 12.21 13.64
CA ASP A 165 1.41 11.49 14.89
C ASP A 165 1.33 9.99 14.65
N GLU A 166 2.26 9.24 15.25
CA GLU A 166 2.39 7.79 15.15
C GLU A 166 1.18 7.07 15.79
N GLU A 167 0.67 7.58 16.91
CA GLU A 167 -0.47 6.98 17.61
C GLU A 167 -1.73 7.06 16.73
N THR A 168 -1.99 8.21 16.14
CA THR A 168 -3.07 8.39 15.15
C THR A 168 -2.92 7.41 13.98
N ALA A 169 -1.71 7.17 13.49
CA ALA A 169 -1.47 6.20 12.41
C ALA A 169 -1.82 4.77 12.85
N HIS A 170 -1.50 4.38 14.08
CA HIS A 170 -1.89 3.08 14.64
C HIS A 170 -3.41 2.95 14.83
N ILE A 171 -4.09 4.03 15.28
CA ILE A 171 -5.56 4.08 15.37
C ILE A 171 -6.18 3.89 13.98
N TRP A 172 -5.72 4.64 12.97
CA TRP A 172 -6.22 4.50 11.61
C TRP A 172 -5.96 3.10 11.04
N PHE A 173 -4.77 2.55 11.29
CA PHE A 173 -4.45 1.19 10.84
C PHE A 173 -5.43 0.16 11.42
N ARG A 174 -5.83 0.27 12.68
CA ARG A 174 -6.77 -0.64 13.31
C ARG A 174 -8.21 -0.41 12.85
N ASP A 175 -8.66 0.86 12.85
CA ASP A 175 -10.07 1.19 12.83
C ASP A 175 -10.61 1.45 11.41
N MET A 176 -9.75 1.90 10.46
CA MET A 176 -10.17 2.22 9.09
C MET A 176 -10.29 1.01 8.15
N ARG A 177 -9.97 -0.20 8.62
CA ARG A 177 -10.12 -1.43 7.84
C ARG A 177 -11.59 -1.65 7.43
N ALA A 178 -12.52 -1.39 8.33
CA ALA A 178 -13.95 -1.51 8.07
C ALA A 178 -14.44 -0.59 6.93
N ALA A 179 -13.77 0.55 6.71
CA ALA A 179 -14.04 1.48 5.61
C ALA A 179 -13.37 1.06 4.28
N GLY A 180 -12.69 -0.09 4.22
CA GLY A 180 -12.00 -0.58 3.03
C GLY A 180 -10.59 0.00 2.84
N VAL A 181 -10.01 0.66 3.85
CA VAL A 181 -8.62 1.13 3.80
C VAL A 181 -7.68 -0.06 3.86
N GLU A 182 -6.73 -0.15 2.93
CA GLU A 182 -5.82 -1.29 2.77
C GLU A 182 -4.67 -1.31 3.82
N GLY A 183 -4.43 -0.16 4.46
CA GLY A 183 -3.37 -0.02 5.45
C GLY A 183 -2.84 1.41 5.56
N ILE A 184 -1.55 1.55 5.85
CA ILE A 184 -0.84 2.83 5.99
C ILE A 184 0.35 2.89 5.04
N VAL A 185 0.68 4.10 4.57
CA VAL A 185 1.96 4.42 3.93
C VAL A 185 2.69 5.44 4.79
N ALA A 186 3.84 5.05 5.34
CA ALA A 186 4.77 5.94 6.03
C ALA A 186 5.78 6.48 5.02
N LYS A 187 5.94 7.80 4.96
CA LYS A 187 6.80 8.50 4.02
C LYS A 187 7.79 9.39 4.76
N GLU A 188 9.09 9.25 4.48
CA GLU A 188 10.10 10.11 5.07
C GLU A 188 9.95 11.56 4.59
N LEU A 189 9.80 12.52 5.50
CA LEU A 189 9.53 13.93 5.21
C LEU A 189 10.65 14.61 4.40
N ARG A 190 11.88 14.13 4.54
CA ARG A 190 13.06 14.67 3.81
C ARG A 190 13.27 14.02 2.44
N SER A 191 12.47 13.01 2.09
CA SER A 191 12.67 12.28 0.83
C SER A 191 12.28 13.10 -0.39
N THR A 192 13.11 13.02 -1.43
CA THR A 192 12.77 13.47 -2.77
C THR A 192 11.94 12.41 -3.48
N TYR A 193 11.20 12.80 -4.53
CA TYR A 193 10.45 11.84 -5.34
C TYR A 193 11.36 11.21 -6.39
N ARG A 194 11.64 9.91 -6.26
CA ARG A 194 12.50 9.15 -7.16
C ARG A 194 11.76 7.93 -7.69
N ALA A 195 11.84 7.73 -9.00
CA ALA A 195 11.25 6.57 -9.67
C ALA A 195 11.80 5.24 -9.10
N GLY A 196 10.95 4.22 -9.09
CA GLY A 196 11.32 2.87 -8.67
C GLY A 196 11.05 2.56 -7.20
N GLY A 197 11.58 1.44 -6.74
CA GLY A 197 11.44 1.00 -5.34
C GLY A 197 12.28 1.86 -4.40
N THR A 198 11.72 2.20 -3.24
CA THR A 198 12.41 3.04 -2.26
C THR A 198 12.14 2.59 -0.83
N ARG A 199 13.12 2.79 0.05
CA ARG A 199 12.97 2.63 1.51
C ARG A 199 12.38 3.87 2.17
N ALA A 200 12.41 5.02 1.50
CA ALA A 200 11.88 6.27 2.02
C ALA A 200 10.33 6.27 2.12
N TRP A 201 9.66 5.41 1.34
CA TRP A 201 8.25 5.13 1.46
C TRP A 201 8.04 3.67 1.87
N ARG A 202 7.30 3.45 2.94
CA ARG A 202 7.04 2.12 3.53
C ARG A 202 5.55 1.89 3.60
N LYS A 203 5.07 0.78 3.03
CA LYS A 203 3.65 0.40 3.08
C LYS A 203 3.44 -0.73 4.06
N ILE A 204 2.49 -0.54 4.94
CA ILE A 204 1.97 -1.52 5.86
C ILE A 204 0.55 -1.85 5.42
N ARG A 205 0.26 -3.10 5.12
CA ARG A 205 -1.07 -3.54 4.73
C ARG A 205 -1.73 -4.29 5.85
N HIS A 206 -3.06 -4.14 5.95
CA HIS A 206 -3.82 -5.16 6.65
C HIS A 206 -3.53 -6.48 5.97
N ALA A 207 -3.19 -7.46 6.75
CA ALA A 207 -3.17 -8.82 6.29
C ALA A 207 -4.28 -9.55 7.02
N ASP A 208 -4.97 -10.42 6.32
CA ASP A 208 -5.80 -11.38 6.99
C ASP A 208 -4.86 -12.30 7.76
N THR A 209 -4.84 -12.12 9.09
CA THR A 209 -4.21 -13.09 9.97
C THR A 209 -5.25 -14.14 10.31
N THR A 210 -4.83 -15.38 10.28
CA THR A 210 -5.62 -16.54 10.70
C THR A 210 -4.83 -17.32 11.72
N ASP A 211 -5.51 -17.95 12.64
CA ASP A 211 -4.89 -18.91 13.50
C ASP A 211 -4.69 -20.22 12.73
N GLY A 212 -3.58 -20.88 12.98
CA GLY A 212 -3.26 -22.18 12.42
C GLY A 212 -2.46 -23.01 13.38
N GLU A 213 -2.28 -24.26 13.07
CA GLU A 213 -1.52 -25.20 13.90
C GLU A 213 -0.13 -25.42 13.33
N LEU A 214 0.91 -25.20 14.14
CA LEU A 214 2.27 -25.59 13.81
C LEU A 214 2.41 -27.11 13.96
N LEU A 215 2.57 -27.80 12.87
CA LEU A 215 2.69 -29.26 12.81
C LEU A 215 4.15 -29.73 12.84
N GLY A 216 5.05 -28.91 12.30
CA GLY A 216 6.46 -29.31 12.19
C GLY A 216 7.35 -28.19 11.68
N VAL A 217 8.65 -28.46 11.70
CA VAL A 217 9.70 -27.52 11.25
C VAL A 217 10.53 -28.11 10.14
N LEU A 218 10.98 -27.23 9.22
CA LEU A 218 11.83 -27.58 8.08
C LEU A 218 13.19 -26.88 8.20
N GLY A 219 14.24 -27.62 7.87
CA GLY A 219 15.63 -27.17 7.98
C GLY A 219 16.30 -27.57 9.29
N PRO A 220 17.41 -26.92 9.68
CA PRO A 220 18.12 -27.20 10.94
C PRO A 220 17.22 -27.01 12.17
N LEU A 221 17.27 -27.93 13.13
CA LEU A 221 16.31 -27.94 14.25
C LEU A 221 16.49 -26.77 15.22
N ASP A 222 17.72 -26.31 15.38
CA ASP A 222 18.06 -25.12 16.20
C ASP A 222 17.76 -23.81 15.49
N ARG A 223 17.64 -23.85 14.16
CA ARG A 223 17.35 -22.70 13.29
C ARG A 223 16.45 -23.08 12.12
N PRO A 224 15.18 -23.42 12.36
CA PRO A 224 14.25 -23.81 11.30
C PRO A 224 14.10 -22.68 10.27
N GLN A 225 14.04 -23.07 9.03
CA GLN A 225 13.95 -22.13 7.90
C GLN A 225 12.50 -21.86 7.48
N ALA A 226 11.62 -22.84 7.69
CA ALA A 226 10.19 -22.75 7.41
C ALA A 226 9.41 -23.64 8.38
N LEU A 227 8.11 -23.45 8.42
CA LEU A 227 7.18 -24.22 9.24
C LEU A 227 6.21 -24.98 8.33
N LEU A 228 5.86 -26.22 8.72
CA LEU A 228 4.68 -26.88 8.21
C LEU A 228 3.52 -26.54 9.13
N VAL A 229 2.46 -25.98 8.56
CA VAL A 229 1.31 -25.48 9.32
C VAL A 229 0.01 -26.02 8.74
N ARG A 230 -0.97 -26.28 9.60
CA ARG A 230 -2.35 -26.58 9.20
C ARG A 230 -3.17 -25.30 9.28
N LEU A 231 -3.86 -24.99 8.19
CA LEU A 231 -4.79 -23.87 8.11
C LEU A 231 -6.20 -24.26 8.65
N PRO A 232 -7.08 -23.31 8.94
CA PRO A 232 -8.45 -23.60 9.39
C PRO A 232 -9.31 -24.42 8.39
N ASP A 233 -8.91 -24.46 7.13
CA ASP A 233 -9.53 -25.26 6.08
C ASP A 233 -8.89 -26.66 5.89
N ASP A 234 -8.13 -27.11 6.90
CA ASP A 234 -7.41 -28.39 6.97
C ASP A 234 -6.28 -28.58 5.96
N ARG A 235 -5.94 -27.57 5.16
CA ARG A 235 -4.77 -27.63 4.25
C ARG A 235 -3.47 -27.53 5.04
N ASN A 236 -2.53 -28.40 4.72
CA ASN A 236 -1.16 -28.31 5.23
C ASN A 236 -0.30 -27.53 4.25
N VAL A 237 0.30 -26.45 4.71
CA VAL A 237 1.12 -25.57 3.89
C VAL A 237 2.46 -25.26 4.53
N LYS A 238 3.48 -25.02 3.71
CA LYS A 238 4.77 -24.53 4.15
C LYS A 238 4.79 -23.00 4.19
N THR A 239 5.28 -22.41 5.28
CA THR A 239 5.42 -20.96 5.38
C THR A 239 6.41 -20.42 4.36
N SER A 240 6.09 -19.25 3.77
CA SER A 240 6.91 -18.52 2.81
C SER A 240 6.68 -17.02 3.01
N PRO A 241 7.71 -16.16 2.97
CA PRO A 241 9.15 -16.48 2.81
C PRO A 241 9.74 -17.24 4.00
N ARG A 242 11.03 -17.56 3.93
CA ARG A 242 11.75 -18.18 5.07
C ARG A 242 11.63 -17.33 6.32
N LEU A 243 11.69 -17.97 7.48
CA LEU A 243 11.72 -17.31 8.79
C LEU A 243 12.89 -16.33 8.89
N THR A 244 12.68 -15.20 9.53
CA THR A 244 13.77 -14.29 9.88
C THR A 244 14.72 -14.95 10.88
N PRO A 245 15.99 -14.51 11.00
CA PRO A 245 16.93 -15.07 11.98
C PRO A 245 16.40 -15.04 13.43
N THR A 246 15.65 -14.00 13.80
CA THR A 246 15.01 -13.87 15.12
C THR A 246 13.90 -14.88 15.30
N GLN A 247 12.97 -14.97 14.36
CA GLN A 247 11.88 -15.95 14.36
C GLN A 247 12.43 -17.39 14.40
N SER A 248 13.43 -17.68 13.55
CA SER A 248 14.09 -18.97 13.46
C SER A 248 14.65 -19.42 14.81
N ARG A 249 15.36 -18.53 15.53
CA ARG A 249 15.91 -18.80 16.85
C ARG A 249 14.81 -19.05 17.88
N GLN A 250 13.82 -18.14 17.95
CA GLN A 250 12.69 -18.26 18.91
C GLN A 250 11.92 -19.57 18.71
N ILE A 251 11.63 -19.92 17.45
CA ILE A 251 10.95 -21.18 17.15
C ILE A 251 11.82 -22.38 17.51
N GLY A 252 13.11 -22.38 17.14
CA GLY A 252 14.02 -23.48 17.46
C GLY A 252 14.12 -23.74 18.99
N GLU A 253 14.17 -22.69 19.79
CA GLU A 253 14.15 -22.79 21.25
C GLU A 253 12.83 -23.36 21.77
N LEU A 254 11.70 -22.85 21.26
CA LEU A 254 10.36 -23.24 21.72
C LEU A 254 9.99 -24.70 21.41
N VAL A 255 10.40 -25.19 20.22
CA VAL A 255 10.02 -26.54 19.77
C VAL A 255 10.99 -27.63 20.21
N ARG A 256 12.14 -27.29 20.78
CA ARG A 256 13.24 -28.22 21.11
C ARG A 256 12.77 -29.50 21.81
N ASP A 257 11.97 -29.33 22.83
CA ASP A 257 11.49 -30.44 23.70
C ASP A 257 10.16 -31.06 23.21
N ARG A 258 9.68 -30.57 22.04
CA ARG A 258 8.40 -31.00 21.43
C ARG A 258 8.58 -31.68 20.09
N LEU A 259 9.83 -31.94 19.70
CA LEU A 259 10.13 -32.57 18.42
C LEU A 259 9.86 -34.08 18.45
N GLY A 260 9.10 -34.54 17.48
CA GLY A 260 8.77 -35.92 17.23
C GLY A 260 9.60 -36.54 16.11
N GLN A 261 8.97 -37.40 15.30
CA GLN A 261 9.62 -38.12 14.21
C GLN A 261 9.89 -37.22 13.00
N MET A 262 10.93 -37.57 12.21
CA MET A 262 11.15 -37.02 10.89
C MET A 262 10.19 -37.73 9.91
N THR A 263 9.46 -36.93 9.15
CA THR A 263 8.54 -37.45 8.12
C THR A 263 8.90 -36.79 6.79
N ASP A 264 8.90 -37.58 5.73
CA ASP A 264 9.08 -37.03 4.38
C ASP A 264 7.72 -36.61 3.83
N HIS A 265 7.51 -35.30 3.75
CA HIS A 265 6.25 -34.73 3.23
C HIS A 265 6.28 -34.70 1.69
N PRO A 266 5.25 -35.19 0.98
CA PRO A 266 5.26 -35.34 -0.46
C PRO A 266 5.61 -34.06 -1.24
N GLU A 267 5.13 -32.89 -0.75
CA GLU A 267 5.33 -31.60 -1.42
C GLU A 267 6.45 -30.76 -0.82
N HIS A 268 6.86 -31.02 0.43
CA HIS A 268 7.73 -30.12 1.18
C HIS A 268 9.06 -30.74 1.60
N GLY A 269 9.24 -32.05 1.32
CA GLY A 269 10.44 -32.81 1.71
C GLY A 269 10.50 -33.12 3.22
N PRO A 270 11.70 -33.30 3.78
CA PRO A 270 11.85 -33.75 5.16
C PRO A 270 11.37 -32.69 6.18
N VAL A 271 10.43 -33.08 7.03
CA VAL A 271 9.83 -32.26 8.09
C VAL A 271 10.03 -32.98 9.42
N ARG A 272 10.55 -32.25 10.41
CA ARG A 272 10.53 -32.73 11.80
C ARG A 272 9.18 -32.36 12.42
N MET A 273 8.33 -33.36 12.64
CA MET A 273 6.99 -33.15 13.21
C MET A 273 7.07 -32.76 14.69
N LEU A 274 6.10 -32.04 15.18
CA LEU A 274 5.89 -31.83 16.61
C LEU A 274 5.06 -32.98 17.18
N THR A 275 5.34 -33.34 18.44
CA THR A 275 4.56 -34.36 19.19
C THR A 275 3.14 -33.86 19.50
N VAL A 276 2.98 -32.54 19.69
CA VAL A 276 1.70 -31.87 19.89
C VAL A 276 1.73 -30.58 19.06
N PRO A 277 0.74 -30.33 18.20
CA PRO A 277 0.63 -29.08 17.46
C PRO A 277 0.55 -27.86 18.38
N LEU A 278 1.11 -26.72 17.94
CA LEU A 278 1.07 -25.46 18.66
C LEU A 278 0.25 -24.44 17.89
N LEU A 279 -0.54 -23.65 18.59
CA LEU A 279 -1.33 -22.58 17.96
C LEU A 279 -0.42 -21.42 17.58
N ILE A 280 -0.56 -20.97 16.34
CA ILE A 280 0.23 -19.88 15.79
C ILE A 280 -0.65 -18.92 15.01
N GLU A 281 -0.23 -17.67 14.92
CA GLU A 281 -0.82 -16.66 14.05
C GLU A 281 -0.08 -16.64 12.72
N LEU A 282 -0.84 -16.75 11.66
CA LEU A 282 -0.37 -16.79 10.28
C LEU A 282 -0.95 -15.60 9.51
N ARG A 283 -0.21 -15.10 8.54
CA ARG A 283 -0.65 -14.09 7.58
C ARG A 283 -0.77 -14.74 6.21
N GLN A 284 -1.97 -14.74 5.66
CA GLN A 284 -2.21 -15.16 4.28
C GLN A 284 -2.15 -13.95 3.35
N ALA A 285 -1.39 -14.04 2.29
CA ALA A 285 -1.39 -13.03 1.23
C ALA A 285 -2.09 -13.63 0.00
N ALA A 286 -3.24 -13.09 -0.35
CA ALA A 286 -3.93 -13.42 -1.57
C ALA A 286 -3.11 -12.96 -2.79
N GLY A 287 -2.92 -13.84 -3.78
CA GLY A 287 -2.19 -13.56 -5.01
C GLY A 287 -2.12 -14.80 -5.90
N ARG A 288 -1.48 -14.67 -7.09
CA ARG A 288 -1.26 -15.84 -8.00
C ARG A 288 -0.52 -17.01 -7.33
N HIS A 289 0.23 -16.72 -6.27
CA HIS A 289 0.82 -17.73 -5.38
C HIS A 289 0.41 -17.35 -3.97
N GLU A 290 -0.50 -18.12 -3.40
CA GLU A 290 -0.88 -18.00 -2.00
C GLU A 290 0.36 -18.20 -1.14
N THR A 291 0.75 -17.18 -0.38
CA THR A 291 1.86 -17.26 0.56
C THR A 291 1.35 -17.18 1.98
N VAL A 292 1.78 -18.14 2.80
CA VAL A 292 1.45 -18.17 4.23
C VAL A 292 2.70 -17.81 5.01
N ARG A 293 2.66 -16.68 5.73
CA ARG A 293 3.78 -16.17 6.52
C ARG A 293 3.51 -16.39 8.00
N PHE A 294 4.50 -16.87 8.73
CA PHE A 294 4.48 -16.90 10.19
C PHE A 294 4.50 -15.48 10.75
N VAL A 295 3.60 -15.18 11.69
CA VAL A 295 3.55 -13.89 12.41
C VAL A 295 4.12 -14.06 13.82
N ARG A 296 3.49 -14.87 14.66
CA ARG A 296 3.92 -15.15 16.04
C ARG A 296 3.31 -16.44 16.59
N MET A 297 3.85 -16.90 17.68
CA MET A 297 3.18 -17.92 18.50
C MET A 297 1.96 -17.31 19.20
N ARG A 298 0.90 -18.11 19.33
CA ARG A 298 -0.19 -17.78 20.25
C ARG A 298 0.18 -18.37 21.62
N ASN A 299 0.22 -17.53 22.63
CA ASN A 299 0.27 -18.02 23.99
C ASN A 299 -1.15 -18.42 24.37
N ASP A 300 -1.40 -19.71 24.50
CA ASP A 300 -2.54 -20.19 25.30
C ASP A 300 -2.21 -19.81 26.74
N GLY A 301 -2.95 -18.80 27.27
CA GLY A 301 -2.83 -18.32 28.65
C GLY A 301 -3.22 -19.37 29.66
#